data_9d087998e58701c37fac81d1db99c0a5
#
_entry.id   9d087998e58701c37fac81d1db99c0a5
#
_cell.length_a   1.000
_cell.length_b   1.000
_cell.length_c   1.000
_cell.angle_alpha   90.00
_cell.angle_beta   90.00
_cell.angle_gamma   90.00
#
_symmetry.space_group_name_H-M   'P 1'
#
loop_
_entity.id
_entity.type
_entity.pdbx_description
1 polymer ?
#
loop_
_entity_poly.entity_id
_entity_poly.type
_entity_poly.pdbx_seq_one_letter_code
_entity_poly.pdbx_strand_id
1 'polypeptide(L)'
;QYKSLNTRQISDATTEGQGLAIRHKDNKVIFGGKKLWEQLKSNVITKKQWENQRNNRIYARGDKTKSGNPNLRIMDDFLRVTIGNRQFENYKLFVPSKFKNQLKNLLESGESYNVRLKQQDKTNWQVIIDYEAETPKQVIFLVNGAIGVDTNIDRIAVAEVSRDGNYLGSKTLVKSRLKDGSTNKRNYDIGCLVKQVINLAKEKKKGIVFEDLNFKKDFTGFKKLNRIKSNFVWRKFIELLERKCVQNGISYRKINPAYTSLIGKIKYKDMFQITIHESAAYTIARRGLRFNEKLSVYSCEAKRVKNKVMGTLAEKYQNKKIHSWVLWSKVKAVLTGLRNKTYDLEELYGYFRDDSENLSGETFLSELIVGSNCVNNLSERKVAL
;
A
#
# COMPACT_ATOMS: atom_id res chain seq x y z
N GLN A 1 -18.71 -11.37 -42.05
CA GLN A 1 -18.46 -12.24 -40.87
C GLN A 1 -19.18 -11.79 -39.59
N TYR A 2 -19.72 -10.54 -39.50
CA TYR A 2 -20.35 -9.98 -38.29
C TYR A 2 -21.81 -9.57 -38.49
N LYS A 3 -22.51 -10.14 -39.47
CA LYS A 3 -23.90 -9.79 -39.80
C LYS A 3 -24.93 -10.01 -38.67
N SER A 4 -24.57 -10.82 -37.68
CA SER A 4 -25.41 -11.11 -36.50
C SER A 4 -25.21 -10.16 -35.33
N LEU A 5 -24.11 -9.36 -35.32
CA LEU A 5 -23.82 -8.43 -34.24
C LEU A 5 -24.46 -7.07 -34.53
N ASN A 6 -24.98 -6.43 -33.48
CA ASN A 6 -25.39 -5.04 -33.59
C ASN A 6 -24.22 -4.09 -33.60
N THR A 7 -24.40 -2.88 -34.13
CA THR A 7 -23.35 -1.85 -34.24
C THR A 7 -22.68 -1.54 -32.92
N ARG A 8 -23.42 -1.58 -31.80
CA ARG A 8 -22.90 -1.31 -30.47
C ARG A 8 -21.95 -2.40 -29.99
N GLN A 9 -22.27 -3.67 -30.24
CA GLN A 9 -21.38 -4.78 -29.90
C GLN A 9 -20.04 -4.68 -30.64
N ILE A 10 -20.11 -4.28 -31.93
CA ILE A 10 -18.91 -4.03 -32.76
C ILE A 10 -18.08 -2.86 -32.15
N SER A 11 -18.75 -1.76 -31.83
CA SER A 11 -18.11 -0.58 -31.22
C SER A 11 -17.45 -0.91 -29.86
N ASP A 12 -18.12 -1.69 -29.03
CA ASP A 12 -17.57 -2.10 -27.71
C ASP A 12 -16.33 -2.99 -27.88
N ALA A 13 -16.34 -3.94 -28.80
CA ALA A 13 -15.21 -4.78 -29.12
C ALA A 13 -14.02 -3.98 -29.68
N THR A 14 -14.28 -3.00 -30.55
CA THR A 14 -13.28 -2.11 -31.11
C THR A 14 -12.61 -1.26 -30.00
N THR A 15 -13.40 -0.68 -29.12
CA THR A 15 -12.91 0.14 -27.99
C THR A 15 -12.03 -0.70 -27.03
N GLU A 16 -12.46 -1.93 -26.72
CA GLU A 16 -11.66 -2.84 -25.89
C GLU A 16 -10.35 -3.22 -26.59
N GLY A 17 -10.39 -3.52 -27.87
CA GLY A 17 -9.22 -3.83 -28.70
C GLY A 17 -8.22 -2.67 -28.74
N GLN A 18 -8.68 -1.43 -28.93
CA GLN A 18 -7.85 -0.22 -28.88
C GLN A 18 -7.21 -0.03 -27.50
N GLY A 19 -7.99 -0.22 -26.43
CA GLY A 19 -7.47 -0.14 -25.05
C GLY A 19 -6.39 -1.21 -24.76
N LEU A 20 -6.52 -2.40 -25.32
CA LEU A 20 -5.47 -3.43 -25.24
C LEU A 20 -4.22 -3.04 -26.03
N ALA A 21 -4.38 -2.51 -27.25
CA ALA A 21 -3.26 -2.06 -28.09
C ALA A 21 -2.45 -0.95 -27.39
N ILE A 22 -3.13 0.03 -26.80
CA ILE A 22 -2.46 1.13 -26.08
C ILE A 22 -1.69 0.61 -24.86
N ARG A 23 -2.28 -0.32 -24.08
CA ARG A 23 -1.64 -0.87 -22.87
C ARG A 23 -0.45 -1.79 -23.15
N HIS A 24 -0.42 -2.41 -24.32
CA HIS A 24 0.55 -3.45 -24.69
C HIS A 24 1.34 -3.11 -25.95
N LYS A 25 1.67 -1.81 -26.16
CA LYS A 25 2.25 -1.24 -27.39
C LYS A 25 3.23 -2.18 -28.11
N ASP A 26 4.18 -2.76 -27.36
CA ASP A 26 5.28 -3.55 -27.92
C ASP A 26 5.24 -5.02 -27.45
N ASN A 27 4.16 -5.44 -26.82
CA ASN A 27 4.04 -6.77 -26.26
C ASN A 27 2.96 -7.58 -26.95
N LYS A 28 3.24 -8.86 -27.16
CA LYS A 28 2.26 -9.80 -27.68
C LYS A 28 1.11 -10.00 -26.68
N VAL A 29 -0.10 -9.71 -27.09
CA VAL A 29 -1.31 -9.96 -26.29
C VAL A 29 -1.70 -11.43 -26.38
N ILE A 30 -1.79 -12.11 -25.25
CA ILE A 30 -2.21 -13.52 -25.17
C ILE A 30 -3.59 -13.54 -24.49
N PHE A 31 -4.61 -13.88 -25.27
CA PHE A 31 -5.96 -14.05 -24.74
C PHE A 31 -6.07 -15.30 -23.89
N GLY A 32 -6.86 -15.24 -22.80
CA GLY A 32 -7.00 -16.31 -21.80
C GLY A 32 -5.96 -16.28 -20.69
N GLY A 33 -4.88 -15.51 -20.85
CA GLY A 33 -3.81 -15.32 -19.86
C GLY A 33 -2.67 -16.35 -19.97
N LYS A 34 -1.55 -15.99 -19.32
CA LYS A 34 -0.28 -16.73 -19.41
C LYS A 34 -0.42 -18.20 -19.00
N LYS A 35 -1.11 -18.48 -17.88
CA LYS A 35 -1.28 -19.84 -17.36
C LYS A 35 -1.98 -20.76 -18.37
N LEU A 36 -3.07 -20.28 -18.96
CA LEU A 36 -3.83 -21.07 -19.94
C LEU A 36 -3.02 -21.31 -21.22
N TRP A 37 -2.23 -20.33 -21.63
CA TRP A 37 -1.31 -20.45 -22.76
C TRP A 37 -0.16 -21.44 -22.50
N GLU A 38 0.39 -21.47 -21.27
CA GLU A 38 1.39 -22.45 -20.86
C GLU A 38 0.83 -23.88 -20.86
N GLN A 39 -0.41 -24.06 -20.39
CA GLN A 39 -1.11 -25.35 -20.45
C GLN A 39 -1.34 -25.82 -21.91
N LEU A 40 -1.66 -24.93 -22.84
CA LEU A 40 -1.76 -25.25 -24.25
C LEU A 40 -0.38 -25.63 -24.82
N LYS A 41 0.69 -24.89 -24.52
CA LYS A 41 2.04 -25.19 -24.99
C LYS A 41 2.59 -26.53 -24.46
N SER A 42 2.24 -26.87 -23.24
CA SER A 42 2.63 -28.14 -22.61
C SER A 42 1.69 -29.32 -22.95
N ASN A 43 0.76 -29.13 -23.89
CA ASN A 43 -0.24 -30.10 -24.29
C ASN A 43 -1.16 -30.64 -23.17
N VAL A 44 -1.26 -29.93 -22.05
CA VAL A 44 -2.18 -30.27 -20.95
C VAL A 44 -3.62 -30.03 -21.34
N ILE A 45 -3.88 -29.07 -22.23
CA ILE A 45 -5.19 -28.77 -22.80
C ILE A 45 -5.09 -28.73 -24.33
N THR A 46 -6.20 -29.10 -25.00
CA THR A 46 -6.33 -29.00 -26.44
C THR A 46 -6.56 -27.56 -26.90
N LYS A 47 -6.30 -27.27 -28.18
CA LYS A 47 -6.60 -25.96 -28.77
C LYS A 47 -8.07 -25.57 -28.62
N LYS A 48 -8.99 -26.52 -28.80
CA LYS A 48 -10.43 -26.32 -28.63
C LYS A 48 -10.79 -25.97 -27.17
N GLN A 49 -10.19 -26.64 -26.20
CA GLN A 49 -10.38 -26.29 -24.78
C GLN A 49 -9.81 -24.92 -24.45
N TRP A 50 -8.65 -24.57 -24.98
CA TRP A 50 -8.09 -23.23 -24.84
C TRP A 50 -8.98 -22.15 -25.44
N GLU A 51 -9.49 -22.35 -26.66
CA GLU A 51 -10.42 -21.45 -27.34
C GLU A 51 -11.69 -21.23 -26.52
N ASN A 52 -12.29 -22.30 -26.01
CA ASN A 52 -13.48 -22.23 -25.17
C ASN A 52 -13.23 -21.44 -23.87
N GLN A 53 -12.09 -21.67 -23.22
CA GLN A 53 -11.77 -20.98 -21.97
C GLN A 53 -11.35 -19.51 -22.16
N ARG A 54 -10.70 -19.15 -23.26
CA ARG A 54 -10.35 -17.75 -23.55
C ARG A 54 -11.55 -16.90 -23.94
N ASN A 55 -12.57 -17.50 -24.55
CA ASN A 55 -13.75 -16.82 -25.08
C ASN A 55 -14.90 -16.71 -24.06
N ASN A 56 -14.67 -17.04 -22.80
CA ASN A 56 -15.67 -17.08 -21.73
C ASN A 56 -15.98 -15.72 -21.10
N ARG A 57 -15.83 -14.62 -21.83
CA ARG A 57 -16.06 -13.26 -21.35
C ARG A 57 -16.84 -12.47 -22.37
N ILE A 58 -17.83 -11.73 -21.87
CA ILE A 58 -18.61 -10.76 -22.64
C ILE A 58 -18.46 -9.41 -21.95
N TYR A 59 -18.25 -8.36 -22.73
CA TYR A 59 -18.18 -6.99 -22.25
C TYR A 59 -19.16 -6.11 -23.00
N ALA A 60 -19.87 -5.24 -22.29
CA ALA A 60 -20.69 -4.20 -22.88
C ALA A 60 -20.50 -2.90 -22.11
N ARG A 61 -20.31 -1.81 -22.84
CA ARG A 61 -20.13 -0.48 -22.29
C ARG A 61 -21.50 0.17 -22.02
N GLY A 62 -21.59 0.89 -20.92
CA GLY A 62 -22.72 1.73 -20.58
C GLY A 62 -22.89 2.93 -21.53
N ASP A 63 -24.06 3.50 -21.52
CA ASP A 63 -24.38 4.69 -22.29
C ASP A 63 -25.27 5.62 -21.47
N LYS A 64 -24.79 6.86 -21.22
CA LYS A 64 -25.53 7.87 -20.45
C LYS A 64 -26.86 8.24 -21.10
N THR A 65 -26.90 8.27 -22.44
CA THR A 65 -28.13 8.60 -23.19
C THR A 65 -29.19 7.52 -23.10
N LYS A 66 -28.83 6.31 -22.71
CA LYS A 66 -29.72 5.13 -22.59
C LYS A 66 -29.96 4.72 -21.12
N SER A 67 -29.52 5.54 -20.16
CA SER A 67 -29.71 5.29 -18.75
C SER A 67 -29.34 3.86 -18.35
N GLY A 68 -28.04 3.54 -18.42
CA GLY A 68 -27.53 2.22 -18.08
C GLY A 68 -26.73 1.55 -19.18
N ASN A 69 -26.98 0.27 -19.42
CA ASN A 69 -26.29 -0.53 -20.43
C ASN A 69 -27.27 -1.02 -21.49
N PRO A 70 -27.11 -0.67 -22.77
CA PRO A 70 -28.07 -1.06 -23.80
C PRO A 70 -28.00 -2.53 -24.21
N ASN A 71 -26.83 -3.18 -24.11
CA ASN A 71 -26.64 -4.57 -24.54
C ASN A 71 -26.79 -5.59 -23.41
N LEU A 72 -26.39 -5.19 -22.20
CA LEU A 72 -26.45 -6.02 -20.98
C LEU A 72 -27.17 -5.23 -19.88
N ARG A 73 -28.50 -5.13 -20.01
CA ARG A 73 -29.31 -4.31 -19.13
C ARG A 73 -29.69 -5.07 -17.86
N ILE A 74 -29.37 -4.49 -16.73
CA ILE A 74 -29.79 -5.03 -15.44
C ILE A 74 -31.18 -4.51 -15.15
N MET A 75 -32.06 -5.43 -14.83
CA MET A 75 -33.39 -5.21 -14.28
C MET A 75 -33.35 -5.75 -12.84
N ASP A 76 -34.38 -5.53 -12.05
CA ASP A 76 -34.37 -5.83 -10.60
C ASP A 76 -33.81 -7.22 -10.25
N ASP A 77 -34.30 -8.28 -10.87
CA ASP A 77 -33.94 -9.66 -10.58
C ASP A 77 -33.47 -10.47 -11.81
N PHE A 78 -33.29 -9.80 -12.94
CA PHE A 78 -32.79 -10.43 -14.15
C PHE A 78 -31.86 -9.53 -14.97
N LEU A 79 -31.01 -10.16 -15.76
CA LEU A 79 -30.15 -9.54 -16.75
C LEU A 79 -30.75 -9.75 -18.11
N ARG A 80 -31.11 -8.66 -18.80
CA ARG A 80 -31.53 -8.70 -20.19
C ARG A 80 -30.32 -8.60 -21.11
N VAL A 81 -30.12 -9.60 -21.93
CA VAL A 81 -29.01 -9.71 -22.89
C VAL A 81 -29.52 -9.49 -24.29
N THR A 82 -28.94 -8.55 -25.03
CA THR A 82 -29.23 -8.35 -26.46
C THR A 82 -28.43 -9.36 -27.28
N ILE A 83 -29.10 -10.27 -27.94
CA ILE A 83 -28.51 -11.34 -28.77
C ILE A 83 -28.48 -11.02 -30.27
N GLY A 84 -29.25 -10.04 -30.71
CA GLY A 84 -29.31 -9.61 -32.09
C GLY A 84 -30.09 -8.33 -32.27
N ASN A 85 -30.49 -8.01 -33.49
CA ASN A 85 -31.29 -6.83 -33.80
C ASN A 85 -32.69 -6.94 -33.16
N ARG A 86 -32.91 -6.17 -32.09
CA ARG A 86 -34.17 -6.13 -31.31
C ARG A 86 -34.58 -7.47 -30.70
N GLN A 87 -33.63 -8.41 -30.56
CA GLN A 87 -33.85 -9.69 -29.90
C GLN A 87 -33.17 -9.70 -28.54
N PHE A 88 -33.88 -10.16 -27.53
CA PHE A 88 -33.43 -10.13 -26.13
C PHE A 88 -33.71 -11.47 -25.48
N GLU A 89 -32.82 -11.86 -24.59
CA GLU A 89 -33.00 -12.96 -23.64
C GLU A 89 -32.85 -12.47 -22.21
N ASN A 90 -33.66 -13.02 -21.32
CA ASN A 90 -33.62 -12.67 -19.88
C ASN A 90 -33.03 -13.83 -19.09
N TYR A 91 -32.05 -13.52 -18.26
CA TYR A 91 -31.39 -14.48 -17.41
C TYR A 91 -31.57 -14.06 -15.94
N LYS A 92 -31.95 -15.01 -15.08
CA LYS A 92 -32.12 -14.75 -13.66
C LYS A 92 -30.82 -14.23 -13.04
N LEU A 93 -30.92 -13.12 -12.31
CA LEU A 93 -29.78 -12.47 -11.64
C LEU A 93 -29.88 -12.70 -10.13
N PHE A 94 -28.88 -13.36 -9.57
CA PHE A 94 -28.74 -13.47 -8.13
C PHE A 94 -27.86 -12.33 -7.60
N VAL A 95 -28.45 -11.44 -6.81
CA VAL A 95 -27.77 -10.30 -6.18
C VAL A 95 -27.55 -10.59 -4.69
N PRO A 96 -26.29 -10.76 -4.24
CA PRO A 96 -26.00 -10.92 -2.81
C PRO A 96 -26.52 -9.73 -1.99
N SER A 97 -27.04 -9.97 -0.80
CA SER A 97 -27.69 -8.96 0.07
C SER A 97 -26.85 -7.70 0.27
N LYS A 98 -25.53 -7.86 0.39
CA LYS A 98 -24.58 -6.73 0.56
C LYS A 98 -24.53 -5.75 -0.62
N PHE A 99 -24.99 -6.16 -1.81
CA PHE A 99 -24.99 -5.33 -3.03
C PHE A 99 -26.36 -4.84 -3.45
N LYS A 100 -27.45 -5.33 -2.83
CA LYS A 100 -28.81 -4.97 -3.21
C LYS A 100 -29.06 -3.47 -3.18
N ASN A 101 -28.73 -2.80 -2.09
CA ASN A 101 -28.90 -1.36 -1.96
C ASN A 101 -28.06 -0.56 -2.96
N GLN A 102 -26.81 -1.00 -3.19
CA GLN A 102 -25.95 -0.33 -4.17
C GLN A 102 -26.51 -0.46 -5.59
N LEU A 103 -26.98 -1.66 -5.94
CA LEU A 103 -27.59 -1.89 -7.25
C LEU A 103 -28.88 -1.09 -7.42
N LYS A 104 -29.75 -1.09 -6.41
CA LYS A 104 -30.99 -0.32 -6.42
C LYS A 104 -30.70 1.17 -6.65
N ASN A 105 -29.81 1.77 -5.87
CA ASN A 105 -29.41 3.17 -6.03
C ASN A 105 -28.83 3.46 -7.42
N LEU A 106 -28.03 2.54 -7.99
CA LEU A 106 -27.50 2.68 -9.35
C LEU A 106 -28.60 2.67 -10.40
N LEU A 107 -29.58 1.79 -10.28
CA LEU A 107 -30.69 1.69 -11.25
C LEU A 107 -31.63 2.91 -11.13
N GLU A 108 -31.90 3.37 -9.92
CA GLU A 108 -32.73 4.56 -9.66
C GLU A 108 -32.06 5.86 -10.11
N SER A 109 -30.72 5.95 -10.03
CA SER A 109 -29.98 7.14 -10.50
C SER A 109 -29.99 7.32 -12.03
N GLY A 110 -30.29 6.27 -12.77
CA GLY A 110 -30.24 6.29 -14.24
C GLY A 110 -28.83 6.42 -14.82
N GLU A 111 -27.78 6.29 -13.99
CA GLU A 111 -26.40 6.40 -14.44
C GLU A 111 -25.99 5.24 -15.34
N SER A 112 -25.03 5.51 -16.22
CA SER A 112 -24.46 4.49 -17.09
C SER A 112 -23.55 3.54 -16.33
N TYR A 113 -23.59 2.26 -16.67
CA TYR A 113 -22.70 1.25 -16.09
C TYR A 113 -22.20 0.27 -17.15
N ASN A 114 -20.95 -0.13 -17.03
CA ASN A 114 -20.38 -1.19 -17.86
C ASN A 114 -20.70 -2.54 -17.24
N VAL A 115 -20.90 -3.55 -18.06
CA VAL A 115 -21.13 -4.92 -17.60
C VAL A 115 -20.12 -5.85 -18.24
N ARG A 116 -19.54 -6.71 -17.42
CA ARG A 116 -18.72 -7.84 -17.85
C ARG A 116 -19.35 -9.12 -17.35
N LEU A 117 -19.54 -10.05 -18.24
CA LEU A 117 -19.93 -11.42 -17.92
C LEU A 117 -18.70 -12.31 -17.96
N LYS A 118 -18.53 -13.11 -16.94
CA LYS A 118 -17.46 -14.11 -16.88
C LYS A 118 -18.05 -15.46 -16.56
N GLN A 119 -17.87 -16.44 -17.46
CA GLN A 119 -18.29 -17.79 -17.21
C GLN A 119 -17.50 -18.40 -16.05
N GLN A 120 -18.20 -18.95 -15.08
CA GLN A 120 -17.61 -19.63 -13.93
C GLN A 120 -17.56 -21.15 -14.16
N ASP A 121 -18.66 -21.69 -14.66
CA ASP A 121 -18.82 -23.10 -15.03
C ASP A 121 -19.75 -23.22 -16.26
N LYS A 122 -20.25 -24.41 -16.56
CA LYS A 122 -21.10 -24.66 -17.76
C LYS A 122 -22.41 -23.87 -17.77
N THR A 123 -22.95 -23.57 -16.59
CA THR A 123 -24.29 -22.95 -16.44
C THR A 123 -24.25 -21.59 -15.76
N ASN A 124 -23.23 -21.33 -14.96
CA ASN A 124 -23.17 -20.15 -14.11
C ASN A 124 -22.23 -19.07 -14.68
N TRP A 125 -22.72 -17.84 -14.67
CA TRP A 125 -21.98 -16.66 -15.06
C TRP A 125 -21.90 -15.66 -13.92
N GLN A 126 -20.75 -15.06 -13.74
CA GLN A 126 -20.55 -13.93 -12.84
C GLN A 126 -20.81 -12.64 -13.60
N VAL A 127 -21.67 -11.79 -13.05
CA VAL A 127 -21.91 -10.43 -13.53
C VAL A 127 -21.00 -9.48 -12.74
N ILE A 128 -20.22 -8.69 -13.45
CA ILE A 128 -19.35 -7.64 -12.89
C ILE A 128 -19.85 -6.31 -13.44
N ILE A 129 -20.21 -5.40 -12.55
CA ILE A 129 -20.75 -4.09 -12.89
C ILE A 129 -19.72 -3.04 -12.48
N ASP A 130 -19.29 -2.21 -13.44
CA ASP A 130 -18.43 -1.07 -13.20
C ASP A 130 -19.21 0.23 -13.47
N TYR A 131 -19.28 1.12 -12.51
CA TYR A 131 -19.96 2.41 -12.64
C TYR A 131 -19.20 3.51 -11.89
N GLU A 132 -19.43 4.76 -12.28
CA GLU A 132 -18.91 5.93 -11.59
C GLU A 132 -19.81 6.21 -10.38
N ALA A 133 -19.29 6.02 -9.18
CA ALA A 133 -19.99 6.39 -7.96
C ALA A 133 -19.57 7.79 -7.53
N GLU A 134 -20.52 8.55 -6.99
CA GLU A 134 -20.18 9.82 -6.34
C GLU A 134 -19.16 9.60 -5.22
N THR A 135 -18.14 10.46 -5.21
CA THR A 135 -17.16 10.43 -4.13
C THR A 135 -17.80 10.94 -2.85
N PRO A 136 -17.83 10.15 -1.78
CA PRO A 136 -18.40 10.60 -0.51
C PRO A 136 -17.72 11.88 -0.02
N LYS A 137 -18.50 12.79 0.53
CA LYS A 137 -17.96 14.00 1.17
C LYS A 137 -17.03 13.61 2.31
N GLN A 138 -15.94 14.37 2.46
CA GLN A 138 -15.06 14.17 3.63
C GLN A 138 -15.80 14.57 4.90
N VAL A 139 -15.74 13.71 5.90
CA VAL A 139 -16.38 13.91 7.23
C VAL A 139 -15.36 13.79 8.37
N ILE A 140 -14.19 13.22 8.11
CA ILE A 140 -13.10 13.07 9.08
C ILE A 140 -11.86 13.76 8.53
N PHE A 141 -11.32 14.72 9.26
CA PHE A 141 -10.28 15.63 8.81
C PHE A 141 -8.99 15.49 9.62
N LEU A 142 -7.85 15.81 8.99
CA LEU A 142 -6.55 15.88 9.65
C LEU A 142 -6.46 17.01 10.69
N VAL A 143 -7.33 18.01 10.63
CA VAL A 143 -7.37 19.09 11.61
C VAL A 143 -7.66 18.59 13.04
N ASN A 144 -8.31 17.44 13.18
CA ASN A 144 -8.61 16.83 14.48
C ASN A 144 -7.45 15.98 15.03
N GLY A 145 -6.34 15.94 14.32
CA GLY A 145 -5.22 15.04 14.59
C GLY A 145 -5.08 13.95 13.53
N ALA A 146 -4.16 13.03 13.72
CA ALA A 146 -3.83 12.03 12.73
C ALA A 146 -3.58 10.64 13.33
N ILE A 147 -3.88 9.61 12.53
CA ILE A 147 -3.37 8.25 12.71
C ILE A 147 -2.23 8.07 11.73
N GLY A 148 -1.01 7.97 12.23
CA GLY A 148 0.17 7.62 11.42
C GLY A 148 0.25 6.12 11.20
N VAL A 149 0.69 5.72 10.03
CA VAL A 149 0.80 4.30 9.64
C VAL A 149 2.19 4.03 9.09
N ASP A 150 2.94 3.19 9.80
CA ASP A 150 4.23 2.66 9.36
C ASP A 150 4.04 1.22 8.86
N THR A 151 4.50 0.94 7.64
CA THR A 151 4.29 -0.35 6.97
C THR A 151 5.56 -1.19 6.93
N ASN A 152 5.50 -2.41 7.49
CA ASN A 152 6.60 -3.36 7.52
C ASN A 152 6.19 -4.73 6.97
N ILE A 153 7.18 -5.59 6.67
CA ILE A 153 6.97 -6.85 5.92
C ILE A 153 5.90 -7.77 6.53
N ASP A 154 5.76 -7.80 7.84
CA ASP A 154 4.88 -8.72 8.59
C ASP A 154 3.90 -8.00 9.51
N ARG A 155 3.98 -6.68 9.59
CA ARG A 155 3.22 -5.86 10.55
C ARG A 155 2.97 -4.46 10.05
N ILE A 156 2.02 -3.81 10.67
CA ILE A 156 1.75 -2.38 10.51
C ILE A 156 1.71 -1.78 11.90
N ALA A 157 2.49 -0.74 12.12
CA ALA A 157 2.37 0.05 13.32
C ALA A 157 1.50 1.27 13.07
N VAL A 158 0.66 1.60 14.03
CA VAL A 158 -0.18 2.80 14.01
C VAL A 158 0.04 3.60 15.27
N ALA A 159 0.07 4.93 15.14
CA ALA A 159 0.16 5.85 16.27
C ALA A 159 -0.90 6.94 16.14
N GLU A 160 -1.59 7.20 17.25
CA GLU A 160 -2.57 8.26 17.37
C GLU A 160 -1.90 9.53 17.86
N VAL A 161 -2.18 10.65 17.16
CA VAL A 161 -1.60 11.95 17.46
C VAL A 161 -2.70 12.99 17.56
N SER A 162 -2.60 13.88 18.57
CA SER A 162 -3.52 15.01 18.70
C SER A 162 -3.29 16.04 17.60
N ARG A 163 -4.21 16.98 17.47
CA ARG A 163 -4.07 18.13 16.56
C ARG A 163 -2.79 18.95 16.86
N ASP A 164 -2.37 18.99 18.11
CA ASP A 164 -1.18 19.74 18.57
C ASP A 164 0.11 18.92 18.49
N GLY A 165 0.05 17.74 17.89
CA GLY A 165 1.20 16.87 17.68
C GLY A 165 1.60 16.01 18.87
N ASN A 166 0.79 15.93 19.93
CA ASN A 166 1.08 15.11 21.11
C ASN A 166 0.74 13.63 20.86
N TYR A 167 1.53 12.76 21.48
CA TYR A 167 1.32 11.32 21.45
C TYR A 167 0.11 10.94 22.32
N LEU A 168 -0.80 10.14 21.77
CA LEU A 168 -2.00 9.67 22.46
C LEU A 168 -2.03 8.15 22.64
N GLY A 169 -1.22 7.42 21.88
CA GLY A 169 -1.12 5.98 21.95
C GLY A 169 -0.66 5.36 20.63
N SER A 170 -0.24 4.12 20.69
CA SER A 170 0.15 3.36 19.52
C SER A 170 -0.17 1.88 19.67
N LYS A 171 -0.18 1.17 18.57
CA LYS A 171 -0.29 -0.29 18.55
C LYS A 171 0.32 -0.88 17.29
N THR A 172 0.80 -2.10 17.42
CA THR A 172 1.30 -2.89 16.29
C THR A 172 0.29 -3.95 15.89
N LEU A 173 -0.08 -3.98 14.60
CA LEU A 173 -1.00 -4.94 13.99
C LEU A 173 -0.17 -5.99 13.25
N VAL A 174 -0.14 -7.22 13.76
CA VAL A 174 0.66 -8.32 13.19
C VAL A 174 -0.21 -9.26 12.38
N LYS A 175 0.30 -9.71 11.23
CA LYS A 175 -0.27 -10.76 10.39
C LYS A 175 0.85 -11.61 9.78
N SER A 176 1.16 -12.74 10.40
CA SER A 176 2.27 -13.63 10.01
C SER A 176 2.22 -14.08 8.55
N ARG A 177 1.01 -14.29 8.00
CA ARG A 177 0.82 -14.74 6.61
C ARG A 177 1.16 -13.69 5.54
N LEU A 178 1.39 -12.42 5.90
CA LEU A 178 1.83 -11.39 4.96
C LEU A 178 3.17 -11.75 4.31
N LYS A 179 4.07 -12.39 5.08
CA LYS A 179 5.40 -12.78 4.61
C LYS A 179 5.36 -14.02 3.72
N ASP A 180 4.69 -15.07 4.17
CA ASP A 180 4.81 -16.41 3.57
C ASP A 180 3.50 -17.00 3.04
N GLY A 181 2.40 -16.27 3.14
CA GLY A 181 1.08 -16.70 2.67
C GLY A 181 0.93 -16.74 1.15
N SER A 182 0.00 -17.56 0.66
CA SER A 182 -0.43 -17.50 -0.74
C SER A 182 -1.02 -16.11 -1.08
N THR A 183 -1.04 -15.75 -2.34
CA THR A 183 -1.54 -14.44 -2.80
C THR A 183 -2.95 -14.14 -2.27
N ASN A 184 -3.85 -15.12 -2.25
CA ASN A 184 -5.21 -14.92 -1.76
C ASN A 184 -5.26 -14.70 -0.25
N LYS A 185 -4.49 -15.47 0.52
CA LYS A 185 -4.39 -15.30 1.98
C LYS A 185 -3.78 -13.94 2.34
N ARG A 186 -2.71 -13.53 1.66
CA ARG A 186 -2.11 -12.19 1.85
C ARG A 186 -3.09 -11.06 1.53
N ASN A 187 -3.83 -11.18 0.42
CA ASN A 187 -4.84 -10.19 0.04
C ASN A 187 -5.96 -10.05 1.08
N TYR A 188 -6.39 -11.17 1.65
CA TYR A 188 -7.36 -11.18 2.74
C TYR A 188 -6.81 -10.47 3.97
N ASP A 189 -5.59 -10.80 4.39
CA ASP A 189 -4.95 -10.19 5.57
C ASP A 189 -4.70 -8.68 5.37
N ILE A 190 -4.31 -8.25 4.18
CA ILE A 190 -4.22 -6.82 3.82
C ILE A 190 -5.59 -6.15 4.01
N GLY A 191 -6.66 -6.77 3.52
CA GLY A 191 -8.02 -6.25 3.67
C GLY A 191 -8.43 -6.11 5.15
N CYS A 192 -8.08 -7.09 5.99
CA CYS A 192 -8.32 -7.04 7.42
C CYS A 192 -7.54 -5.91 8.10
N LEU A 193 -6.26 -5.73 7.77
CA LEU A 193 -5.43 -4.66 8.34
C LEU A 193 -5.94 -3.28 7.95
N VAL A 194 -6.26 -3.07 6.66
CA VAL A 194 -6.85 -1.81 6.19
C VAL A 194 -8.16 -1.52 6.92
N LYS A 195 -9.03 -2.53 7.09
CA LYS A 195 -10.28 -2.37 7.85
C LYS A 195 -10.02 -1.92 9.29
N GLN A 196 -9.01 -2.49 9.96
CA GLN A 196 -8.65 -2.10 11.33
C GLN A 196 -8.17 -0.64 11.40
N VAL A 197 -7.32 -0.21 10.44
CA VAL A 197 -6.85 1.19 10.38
C VAL A 197 -8.01 2.16 10.12
N ILE A 198 -8.90 1.83 9.18
CA ILE A 198 -10.09 2.65 8.88
C ILE A 198 -11.03 2.73 10.09
N ASN A 199 -11.27 1.62 10.77
CA ASN A 199 -12.12 1.61 11.97
C ASN A 199 -11.52 2.47 13.09
N LEU A 200 -10.20 2.38 13.30
CA LEU A 200 -9.50 3.23 14.26
C LEU A 200 -9.65 4.72 13.91
N ALA A 201 -9.47 5.08 12.64
CA ALA A 201 -9.62 6.46 12.19
C ALA A 201 -11.06 7.00 12.40
N LYS A 202 -12.07 6.15 12.19
CA LYS A 202 -13.48 6.47 12.46
C LYS A 202 -13.76 6.65 13.94
N GLU A 203 -13.30 5.70 14.76
CA GLU A 203 -13.46 5.74 16.23
C GLU A 203 -12.85 7.01 16.81
N LYS A 204 -11.63 7.33 16.40
CA LYS A 204 -10.89 8.50 16.88
C LYS A 204 -11.24 9.80 16.15
N LYS A 205 -12.05 9.75 15.09
CA LYS A 205 -12.42 10.89 14.23
C LYS A 205 -11.20 11.66 13.70
N LYS A 206 -10.14 10.94 13.32
CA LYS A 206 -8.84 11.50 12.86
C LYS A 206 -8.50 11.06 11.45
N GLY A 207 -7.85 11.96 10.70
CA GLY A 207 -7.32 11.65 9.39
C GLY A 207 -6.17 10.64 9.44
N ILE A 208 -5.80 10.07 8.30
CA ILE A 208 -4.75 9.05 8.21
C ILE A 208 -3.54 9.62 7.48
N VAL A 209 -2.34 9.32 7.99
CA VAL A 209 -1.07 9.70 7.36
C VAL A 209 -0.22 8.46 7.16
N PHE A 210 0.34 8.30 5.96
CA PHE A 210 1.25 7.20 5.63
C PHE A 210 2.32 7.66 4.64
N GLU A 211 3.34 6.85 4.45
CA GLU A 211 4.47 7.18 3.59
C GLU A 211 4.12 7.05 2.11
N ASP A 212 4.63 7.97 1.30
CA ASP A 212 4.62 7.87 -0.15
C ASP A 212 5.79 6.98 -0.61
N LEU A 213 5.55 5.68 -0.63
CA LEU A 213 6.54 4.70 -1.03
C LEU A 213 6.61 4.62 -2.56
N ASN A 214 7.52 5.39 -3.16
CA ASN A 214 7.87 5.26 -4.57
C ASN A 214 8.65 3.95 -4.78
N PHE A 215 7.93 2.90 -5.14
CA PHE A 215 8.52 1.61 -5.52
C PHE A 215 9.15 1.71 -6.92
N LYS A 216 10.22 2.52 -7.08
CA LYS A 216 11.07 2.43 -8.26
C LYS A 216 11.67 1.02 -8.29
N LYS A 217 11.67 0.41 -9.48
CA LYS A 217 12.24 -0.91 -9.72
C LYS A 217 13.78 -0.86 -9.72
N ASP A 218 14.38 -0.50 -8.61
CA ASP A 218 15.82 -0.67 -8.44
C ASP A 218 16.09 -2.14 -8.15
N PHE A 219 16.30 -2.91 -9.21
CA PHE A 219 16.68 -4.30 -9.11
C PHE A 219 18.14 -4.36 -8.62
N THR A 220 18.32 -4.89 -7.41
CA THR A 220 19.64 -5.28 -6.93
C THR A 220 19.97 -6.69 -7.45
N GLY A 221 21.27 -7.06 -7.60
CA GLY A 221 21.67 -8.38 -8.08
C GLY A 221 21.17 -9.58 -7.23
N PHE A 222 20.59 -9.32 -6.04
CA PHE A 222 20.11 -10.36 -5.14
C PHE A 222 18.63 -10.69 -5.37
N LYS A 223 18.35 -11.86 -5.96
CA LYS A 223 17.00 -12.36 -6.26
C LYS A 223 16.07 -12.33 -5.03
N LYS A 224 16.55 -12.66 -3.84
CA LYS A 224 15.77 -12.69 -2.59
C LYS A 224 15.39 -11.27 -2.13
N LEU A 225 16.31 -10.32 -2.26
CA LEU A 225 16.06 -8.90 -1.94
C LEU A 225 15.11 -8.25 -2.95
N ASN A 226 15.25 -8.60 -4.23
CA ASN A 226 14.34 -8.18 -5.28
C ASN A 226 12.93 -8.75 -5.07
N ARG A 227 12.80 -9.99 -4.59
CA ARG A 227 11.52 -10.61 -4.22
C ARG A 227 10.88 -9.90 -3.02
N ILE A 228 11.66 -9.46 -2.04
CA ILE A 228 11.18 -8.68 -0.89
C ILE A 228 10.81 -7.25 -1.32
N LYS A 229 11.63 -6.59 -2.16
CA LYS A 229 11.37 -5.25 -2.72
C LYS A 229 10.23 -5.25 -3.74
N SER A 230 10.11 -6.30 -4.55
CA SER A 230 9.00 -6.48 -5.50
C SER A 230 7.71 -6.95 -4.83
N ASN A 231 7.73 -7.15 -3.50
CA ASN A 231 6.55 -7.57 -2.79
C ASN A 231 5.48 -6.48 -2.90
N PHE A 232 4.67 -6.69 -3.91
CA PHE A 232 3.39 -6.12 -4.29
C PHE A 232 2.42 -5.90 -3.09
N VAL A 233 2.76 -6.41 -1.92
CA VAL A 233 1.97 -6.39 -0.69
C VAL A 233 1.75 -4.94 -0.21
N TRP A 234 2.80 -4.14 -0.14
CA TRP A 234 2.74 -2.78 0.41
C TRP A 234 2.07 -1.80 -0.54
N ARG A 235 2.40 -1.90 -1.82
CA ARG A 235 1.72 -1.11 -2.85
C ARG A 235 0.22 -1.35 -2.80
N LYS A 236 -0.17 -2.63 -2.73
CA LYS A 236 -1.58 -3.02 -2.64
C LYS A 236 -2.24 -2.55 -1.33
N PHE A 237 -1.50 -2.60 -0.21
CA PHE A 237 -1.99 -2.06 1.05
C PHE A 237 -2.28 -0.56 0.94
N ILE A 238 -1.32 0.22 0.44
CA ILE A 238 -1.45 1.68 0.27
C ILE A 238 -2.60 2.01 -0.69
N GLU A 239 -2.65 1.39 -1.86
CA GLU A 239 -3.73 1.59 -2.83
C GLU A 239 -5.11 1.25 -2.24
N LEU A 240 -5.20 0.18 -1.45
CA LEU A 240 -6.45 -0.20 -0.78
C LEU A 240 -6.80 0.77 0.34
N LEU A 241 -5.82 1.22 1.13
CA LEU A 241 -6.01 2.19 2.21
C LEU A 241 -6.52 3.52 1.65
N GLU A 242 -5.90 4.06 0.60
CA GLU A 242 -6.34 5.28 -0.08
C GLU A 242 -7.80 5.17 -0.55
N ARG A 243 -8.09 4.10 -1.29
CA ARG A 243 -9.46 3.86 -1.76
C ARG A 243 -10.46 3.77 -0.61
N LYS A 244 -10.08 3.12 0.50
CA LYS A 244 -10.95 3.01 1.68
C LYS A 244 -11.08 4.32 2.43
N CYS A 245 -10.06 5.17 2.46
CA CYS A 245 -10.17 6.53 2.99
C CYS A 245 -11.22 7.33 2.20
N VAL A 246 -11.10 7.35 0.87
CA VAL A 246 -12.06 8.05 0.01
C VAL A 246 -13.47 7.50 0.21
N GLN A 247 -13.65 6.16 0.17
CA GLN A 247 -14.97 5.53 0.35
C GLN A 247 -15.62 5.79 1.71
N ASN A 248 -14.86 6.16 2.73
CA ASN A 248 -15.36 6.44 4.07
C ASN A 248 -15.30 7.93 4.45
N GLY A 249 -15.02 8.82 3.51
CA GLY A 249 -14.92 10.26 3.75
C GLY A 249 -13.81 10.64 4.74
N ILE A 250 -12.71 9.87 4.78
CA ILE A 250 -11.58 10.10 5.67
C ILE A 250 -10.49 10.86 4.91
N SER A 251 -10.09 12.02 5.42
CA SER A 251 -8.95 12.77 4.89
C SER A 251 -7.66 11.99 5.12
N TYR A 252 -6.81 11.92 4.10
CA TYR A 252 -5.51 11.29 4.23
C TYR A 252 -4.40 12.15 3.61
N ARG A 253 -3.17 11.91 4.02
CA ARG A 253 -1.98 12.56 3.47
C ARG A 253 -0.84 11.56 3.29
N LYS A 254 -0.20 11.62 2.13
CA LYS A 254 1.06 10.94 1.87
C LYS A 254 2.23 11.85 2.26
N ILE A 255 3.26 11.29 2.87
CA ILE A 255 4.44 12.04 3.28
C ILE A 255 5.71 11.38 2.73
N ASN A 256 6.75 12.18 2.59
CA ASN A 256 8.07 11.65 2.22
C ASN A 256 8.62 10.74 3.34
N PRO A 257 9.05 9.50 3.02
CA PRO A 257 9.51 8.52 4.00
C PRO A 257 10.91 8.81 4.59
N ALA A 258 11.63 9.82 4.07
CA ALA A 258 13.00 10.07 4.50
C ALA A 258 13.10 10.34 6.00
N TYR A 259 13.93 9.55 6.67
CA TYR A 259 14.29 9.67 8.10
C TYR A 259 13.16 9.45 9.11
N THR A 260 11.96 8.99 8.73
CA THR A 260 10.84 8.78 9.66
C THR A 260 11.20 7.78 10.76
N SER A 261 11.71 6.61 10.40
CA SER A 261 12.15 5.59 11.36
C SER A 261 13.34 6.05 12.20
N LEU A 262 14.28 6.80 11.60
CA LEU A 262 15.44 7.34 12.32
C LEU A 262 15.02 8.37 13.38
N ILE A 263 14.16 9.31 13.00
CA ILE A 263 13.59 10.31 13.91
C ILE A 263 12.82 9.63 15.04
N GLY A 264 11.97 8.68 14.68
CA GLY A 264 11.19 7.89 15.63
C GLY A 264 12.09 7.22 16.65
N LYS A 265 13.11 6.48 16.20
CA LYS A 265 14.07 5.80 17.06
C LYS A 265 14.75 6.75 18.05
N ILE A 266 15.33 7.85 17.56
CA ILE A 266 16.17 8.74 18.36
C ILE A 266 15.36 9.61 19.32
N LYS A 267 14.18 10.07 18.89
CA LYS A 267 13.39 11.03 19.68
C LYS A 267 12.33 10.39 20.55
N TYR A 268 11.66 9.39 20.05
CA TYR A 268 10.36 8.99 20.58
C TYR A 268 10.29 7.58 21.14
N LYS A 269 11.15 6.65 20.64
CA LYS A 269 11.17 5.27 21.14
C LYS A 269 11.30 5.21 22.64
N ASP A 270 12.38 5.80 23.18
CA ASP A 270 12.68 5.74 24.61
C ASP A 270 11.80 6.70 25.43
N MET A 271 11.44 7.86 24.86
CA MET A 271 10.57 8.85 25.48
C MET A 271 9.19 8.29 25.85
N PHE A 272 8.63 7.48 24.96
CA PHE A 272 7.30 6.88 25.16
C PHE A 272 7.34 5.38 25.44
N GLN A 273 8.54 4.78 25.53
CA GLN A 273 8.76 3.34 25.73
C GLN A 273 7.98 2.47 24.73
N ILE A 274 8.03 2.84 23.45
CA ILE A 274 7.35 2.19 22.35
C ILE A 274 8.33 1.56 21.37
N THR A 275 7.83 0.69 20.51
CA THR A 275 8.66 0.05 19.48
C THR A 275 9.18 1.04 18.44
N ILE A 276 10.24 0.67 17.71
CA ILE A 276 10.80 1.49 16.61
C ILE A 276 9.72 1.75 15.54
N HIS A 277 8.86 0.79 15.27
CA HIS A 277 7.81 0.92 14.27
C HIS A 277 6.69 1.86 14.73
N GLU A 278 6.32 1.80 16.00
CA GLU A 278 5.32 2.72 16.58
C GLU A 278 5.86 4.14 16.66
N SER A 279 7.14 4.31 16.99
CA SER A 279 7.79 5.63 16.99
C SER A 279 7.93 6.20 15.57
N ALA A 280 8.15 5.35 14.56
CA ALA A 280 8.08 5.74 13.14
C ALA A 280 6.67 6.18 12.76
N ALA A 281 5.64 5.41 13.12
CA ALA A 281 4.23 5.76 12.88
C ALA A 281 3.87 7.11 13.53
N TYR A 282 4.35 7.36 14.75
CA TYR A 282 4.18 8.66 15.41
C TYR A 282 4.85 9.80 14.63
N THR A 283 6.08 9.61 14.18
CA THR A 283 6.80 10.58 13.35
C THR A 283 6.08 10.86 12.04
N ILE A 284 5.53 9.81 11.41
CA ILE A 284 4.72 9.91 10.18
C ILE A 284 3.50 10.78 10.42
N ALA A 285 2.74 10.54 11.49
CA ALA A 285 1.57 11.34 11.84
C ALA A 285 1.91 12.81 12.04
N ARG A 286 2.94 13.11 12.84
CA ARG A 286 3.41 14.48 13.11
C ARG A 286 3.81 15.19 11.82
N ARG A 287 4.58 14.52 10.95
CA ARG A 287 4.97 15.09 9.65
C ARG A 287 3.75 15.37 8.77
N GLY A 288 2.75 14.49 8.79
CA GLY A 288 1.48 14.70 8.11
C GLY A 288 0.70 15.90 8.62
N LEU A 289 0.80 16.21 9.90
CA LEU A 289 0.26 17.41 10.53
C LEU A 289 1.16 18.65 10.34
N ARG A 290 2.24 18.55 9.57
CA ARG A 290 3.22 19.60 9.25
C ARG A 290 4.14 20.02 10.41
N PHE A 291 4.27 19.18 11.44
CA PHE A 291 5.28 19.41 12.47
C PHE A 291 6.67 19.14 11.92
N ASN A 292 7.60 20.05 12.17
CA ASN A 292 8.99 19.90 11.79
C ASN A 292 9.79 19.28 12.94
N GLU A 293 10.48 18.20 12.66
CA GLU A 293 11.25 17.46 13.67
C GLU A 293 12.64 18.05 13.82
N LYS A 294 12.82 18.89 14.85
CA LYS A 294 14.14 19.37 15.28
C LYS A 294 14.86 18.29 16.07
N LEU A 295 16.18 18.29 16.04
CA LEU A 295 16.99 17.44 16.90
C LEU A 295 17.00 18.04 18.31
N SER A 296 16.07 17.61 19.13
CA SER A 296 15.97 17.99 20.54
C SER A 296 16.51 16.87 21.43
N VAL A 297 17.00 17.23 22.59
CA VAL A 297 17.76 16.36 23.48
C VAL A 297 16.83 15.82 24.55
N TYR A 298 16.24 14.66 24.32
CA TYR A 298 15.39 13.98 25.31
C TYR A 298 16.00 12.67 25.83
N SER A 299 17.08 12.19 25.20
CA SER A 299 17.83 11.03 25.68
C SER A 299 19.33 11.31 25.66
N CYS A 300 20.12 10.59 26.48
CA CYS A 300 21.57 10.67 26.45
C CYS A 300 22.13 10.36 25.05
N GLU A 301 21.55 9.38 24.34
CA GLU A 301 21.93 9.05 22.98
C GLU A 301 21.68 10.22 22.01
N ALA A 302 20.54 10.87 22.10
CA ALA A 302 20.23 12.04 21.28
C ALA A 302 21.16 13.23 21.58
N LYS A 303 21.57 13.41 22.87
CA LYS A 303 22.53 14.44 23.28
C LYS A 303 23.90 14.20 22.65
N ARG A 304 24.41 12.99 22.73
CA ARG A 304 25.72 12.58 22.20
C ARG A 304 25.76 12.76 20.67
N VAL A 305 24.80 12.19 19.95
CA VAL A 305 24.70 12.33 18.50
C VAL A 305 24.56 13.79 18.10
N LYS A 306 23.77 14.60 18.84
CA LYS A 306 23.60 16.02 18.57
C LYS A 306 24.92 16.77 18.68
N ASN A 307 25.70 16.59 19.75
CA ASN A 307 26.92 17.31 19.96
C ASN A 307 27.94 17.02 18.85
N LYS A 308 28.13 15.76 18.45
CA LYS A 308 29.03 15.37 17.35
C LYS A 308 28.54 15.95 16.00
N VAL A 309 27.25 15.87 15.72
CA VAL A 309 26.67 16.42 14.48
C VAL A 309 26.72 17.94 14.44
N MET A 310 26.46 18.61 15.57
CA MET A 310 26.49 20.08 15.64
C MET A 310 27.91 20.61 15.52
N GLY A 311 28.93 19.96 16.10
CA GLY A 311 30.34 20.31 15.90
C GLY A 311 30.69 20.30 14.41
N THR A 312 30.45 19.16 13.71
CA THR A 312 30.73 19.02 12.28
C THR A 312 29.96 20.00 11.40
N LEU A 313 28.74 20.41 11.81
CA LEU A 313 27.91 21.35 11.04
C LEU A 313 28.28 22.81 11.35
N ALA A 314 28.69 23.13 12.58
CA ALA A 314 29.12 24.48 12.96
C ALA A 314 30.32 24.92 12.10
N GLU A 315 31.31 24.04 11.93
CA GLU A 315 32.47 24.27 11.06
C GLU A 315 32.07 24.55 9.60
N LYS A 316 31.08 23.83 9.08
CA LYS A 316 30.69 23.90 7.66
C LYS A 316 29.71 25.04 7.35
N TYR A 317 28.84 25.42 8.24
CA TYR A 317 27.72 26.30 7.92
C TYR A 317 27.76 27.69 8.61
N GLN A 318 28.81 27.99 9.39
CA GLN A 318 29.11 29.34 9.92
C GLN A 318 27.85 30.22 10.15
N ASN A 319 27.01 29.85 11.09
CA ASN A 319 25.80 30.61 11.48
C ASN A 319 24.64 30.66 10.47
N LYS A 320 24.67 29.90 9.37
CA LYS A 320 23.52 29.79 8.46
C LYS A 320 22.43 28.88 9.05
N LYS A 321 21.17 29.23 8.83
CA LYS A 321 20.02 28.43 9.26
C LYS A 321 20.02 27.09 8.52
N ILE A 322 20.30 25.99 9.25
CA ILE A 322 20.40 24.65 8.67
C ILE A 322 19.02 24.03 8.55
N HIS A 323 18.69 23.54 7.35
CA HIS A 323 17.42 22.84 7.13
C HIS A 323 17.44 21.47 7.88
N SER A 324 16.32 21.11 8.50
CA SER A 324 16.21 19.89 9.32
C SER A 324 16.63 18.60 8.60
N TRP A 325 16.45 18.52 7.29
CA TRP A 325 16.86 17.35 6.50
C TRP A 325 18.38 17.20 6.39
N VAL A 326 19.11 18.29 6.30
CA VAL A 326 20.58 18.28 6.32
C VAL A 326 21.05 17.73 7.67
N LEU A 327 20.42 18.17 8.75
CA LEU A 327 20.70 17.68 10.10
C LEU A 327 20.47 16.16 10.21
N TRP A 328 19.29 15.67 9.78
CA TRP A 328 18.97 14.23 9.84
C TRP A 328 19.82 13.38 8.88
N SER A 329 20.26 13.94 7.75
CA SER A 329 21.24 13.29 6.87
C SER A 329 22.58 13.07 7.59
N LYS A 330 23.06 14.07 8.32
CA LYS A 330 24.31 13.95 9.11
C LYS A 330 24.15 12.98 10.28
N VAL A 331 23.03 13.02 10.99
CA VAL A 331 22.71 12.02 12.04
C VAL A 331 22.81 10.62 11.46
N LYS A 332 22.20 10.38 10.30
CA LYS A 332 22.29 9.08 9.61
C LYS A 332 23.71 8.70 9.27
N ALA A 333 24.54 9.63 8.76
CA ALA A 333 25.92 9.38 8.40
C ALA A 333 26.76 9.01 9.63
N VAL A 334 26.62 9.74 10.74
CA VAL A 334 27.31 9.45 12.02
C VAL A 334 26.95 8.06 12.52
N LEU A 335 25.67 7.71 12.58
CA LEU A 335 25.22 6.38 13.02
C LEU A 335 25.67 5.25 12.09
N THR A 336 25.74 5.51 10.78
CA THR A 336 26.24 4.52 9.81
C THR A 336 27.75 4.32 9.97
N GLY A 337 28.51 5.39 10.20
CA GLY A 337 29.93 5.33 10.47
C GLY A 337 30.26 4.55 11.75
N LEU A 338 29.50 4.78 12.81
CA LEU A 338 29.61 4.02 14.06
C LEU A 338 29.35 2.52 13.84
N ARG A 339 28.31 2.20 13.07
CA ARG A 339 27.97 0.81 12.73
C ARG A 339 29.06 0.11 11.93
N ASN A 340 29.72 0.80 11.02
CA ASN A 340 30.74 0.24 10.14
C ASN A 340 32.15 0.28 10.74
N LYS A 341 32.31 0.63 12.01
CA LYS A 341 33.59 0.82 12.68
C LYS A 341 34.56 1.81 11.95
N THR A 342 34.01 2.72 11.16
CA THR A 342 34.78 3.77 10.47
C THR A 342 35.14 4.95 11.38
N TYR A 343 34.64 4.97 12.61
CA TYR A 343 35.05 5.88 13.68
C TYR A 343 35.76 5.08 14.76
N ASP A 344 36.90 5.59 15.22
CA ASP A 344 37.63 4.95 16.30
C ASP A 344 36.79 4.96 17.56
N LEU A 345 36.63 3.78 18.16
CA LEU A 345 35.85 3.64 19.38
C LEU A 345 36.49 4.39 20.56
N GLU A 346 37.82 4.52 20.55
CA GLU A 346 38.55 5.29 21.60
C GLU A 346 38.27 6.79 21.50
N GLU A 347 38.17 7.35 20.31
CA GLU A 347 37.75 8.74 20.10
C GLU A 347 36.33 9.00 20.61
N LEU A 348 35.48 8.00 20.53
CA LEU A 348 34.13 8.00 21.09
C LEU A 348 34.14 7.85 22.61
N TYR A 349 34.96 6.96 23.15
CA TYR A 349 35.09 6.74 24.60
C TYR A 349 35.77 7.93 25.32
N GLY A 350 36.68 8.66 24.69
CA GLY A 350 37.25 9.89 25.23
C GLY A 350 36.23 10.98 25.53
N TYR A 351 35.17 11.09 24.69
CA TYR A 351 34.03 11.98 24.94
C TYR A 351 33.04 11.47 26.00
N PHE A 352 33.19 10.21 26.44
CA PHE A 352 32.27 9.55 27.37
C PHE A 352 32.75 9.61 28.83
N ARG A 353 34.01 9.98 29.07
CA ARG A 353 34.58 9.99 30.40
C ARG A 353 34.20 11.16 31.27
N ASP A 354 33.69 12.25 30.72
CA ASP A 354 33.40 13.48 31.49
C ASP A 354 32.02 13.52 32.16
N ASP A 355 31.13 12.55 31.93
CA ASP A 355 29.83 12.46 32.61
C ASP A 355 29.62 11.05 33.20
N SER A 356 30.55 10.58 34.02
CA SER A 356 30.42 9.28 34.69
C SER A 356 29.52 9.36 35.90
N GLU A 357 28.30 8.94 35.75
CA GLU A 357 27.61 8.11 36.76
C GLU A 357 26.49 7.33 36.07
N ASN A 358 26.70 5.98 36.02
CA ASN A 358 25.72 4.95 35.71
C ASN A 358 25.18 4.83 34.29
N LEU A 359 25.94 4.16 33.41
CA LEU A 359 25.37 3.14 32.47
C LEU A 359 26.54 2.49 31.72
N SER A 360 26.71 1.19 31.84
CA SER A 360 27.77 0.43 31.17
C SER A 360 27.64 0.54 29.64
N GLY A 361 28.74 0.90 28.94
CA GLY A 361 28.78 1.08 27.50
C GLY A 361 28.45 -0.19 26.69
N GLU A 362 28.39 -1.34 27.32
CA GLU A 362 28.05 -2.63 26.70
C GLU A 362 26.57 -2.73 26.27
N THR A 363 25.67 -2.12 27.04
CA THR A 363 24.22 -2.15 26.69
C THR A 363 23.92 -1.34 25.43
N PHE A 364 24.68 -0.26 25.20
CA PHE A 364 24.48 0.58 24.00
C PHE A 364 25.01 -0.10 22.73
N LEU A 365 26.17 -0.76 22.82
CA LEU A 365 26.75 -1.47 21.68
C LEU A 365 25.98 -2.76 21.34
N SER A 366 25.48 -3.48 22.36
CA SER A 366 24.68 -4.69 22.14
C SER A 366 23.36 -4.39 21.43
N GLU A 367 22.65 -3.31 21.75
CA GLU A 367 21.43 -2.95 21.05
C GLU A 367 21.67 -2.46 19.59
N LEU A 368 22.78 -1.76 19.35
CA LEU A 368 23.20 -1.39 17.98
C LEU A 368 23.63 -2.62 17.16
N ILE A 369 24.26 -3.60 17.78
CA ILE A 369 24.73 -4.86 17.17
C ILE A 369 23.54 -5.80 16.94
N VAL A 370 22.61 -5.95 17.87
CA VAL A 370 21.41 -6.79 17.72
C VAL A 370 20.50 -6.26 16.59
N GLY A 371 20.38 -4.93 16.45
CA GLY A 371 19.68 -4.33 15.30
C GLY A 371 20.37 -4.62 13.96
N SER A 372 21.67 -4.93 13.94
CA SER A 372 22.44 -5.29 12.74
C SER A 372 22.49 -6.80 12.47
N ASN A 373 22.41 -7.64 13.48
CA ASN A 373 22.40 -9.10 13.33
C ASN A 373 21.13 -9.63 12.67
N CYS A 374 20.01 -8.92 12.73
CA CYS A 374 18.83 -9.25 11.91
C CYS A 374 19.05 -9.13 10.39
N VAL A 375 20.09 -8.41 9.95
CA VAL A 375 20.44 -8.29 8.53
C VAL A 375 21.55 -9.27 8.13
N ASN A 376 22.47 -9.60 9.02
CA ASN A 376 23.61 -10.48 8.73
C ASN A 376 23.34 -11.98 8.91
N ASN A 377 22.38 -12.38 9.77
CA ASN A 377 21.97 -13.79 9.89
C ASN A 377 21.19 -14.34 8.68
N LEU A 378 21.03 -13.53 7.63
CA LEU A 378 20.47 -13.97 6.34
C LEU A 378 21.55 -14.40 5.33
N SER A 379 22.84 -14.19 5.63
CA SER A 379 23.96 -14.58 4.73
C SER A 379 24.69 -15.86 5.13
N GLU A 380 24.51 -16.37 6.35
CA GLU A 380 25.30 -17.53 6.86
C GLU A 380 24.54 -18.84 7.09
N ARG A 381 23.28 -18.94 6.66
CA ARG A 381 22.66 -20.25 6.54
C ARG A 381 22.82 -20.81 5.12
N LYS A 382 24.03 -21.21 4.80
CA LYS A 382 24.31 -22.29 3.86
C LYS A 382 24.30 -23.60 4.62
N VAL A 383 23.60 -24.58 4.00
CA VAL A 383 23.70 -26.02 4.17
C VAL A 383 23.05 -26.64 5.41
N ALA A 384 21.94 -27.33 5.21
CA ALA A 384 21.80 -28.77 5.26
C ALA A 384 20.40 -29.16 4.82
N LEU A 385 20.38 -29.97 3.74
CA LEU A 385 19.34 -30.88 3.23
C LEU A 385 17.91 -30.36 3.06
#